data_db81ec9fd876a592810ab70d4456179f
#
_entry.id   db81ec9fd876a592810ab70d4456179f
#
_cell.length_a   1.000
_cell.length_b   1.000
_cell.length_c   1.000
_cell.angle_alpha   90.00
_cell.angle_beta   90.00
_cell.angle_gamma   90.00
#
_symmetry.space_group_name_H-M   'P 1'
#
loop_
_entity.id
_entity.type
_entity.pdbx_description
1 polymer ?
#
loop_
_entity_poly.entity_id
_entity_poly.type
_entity_poly.pdbx_seq_one_letter_code
_entity_poly.pdbx_strand_id
1 'polypeptide(L)'
;MSVKKMDEVPEKKTESKILAKMGKKEQGRCQKESVVLKNGQRTDNGKHVTVRVQRFRKSHVKQKLILFSVLAACLVILAVFSDHLCPYDPYAQDLSSALQAPSLQHPMGTDTYGRDMLSRVISGARASIFSTFILVAVISIFGTIVGLCCGYYGGILDSVMMRISDVCLAFPGLVFAMAIAAILGGGIQNAIIALAVVSWPKYSRIARSQTLALKNEPYIYA
;
A
#
# COMPACT_ATOMS: atom_id res chain seq x y z
N MET A 1 19.52 -24.57 70.37
CA MET A 1 18.84 -23.56 69.55
C MET A 1 18.81 -24.06 68.13
N SER A 2 17.59 -24.41 67.68
CA SER A 2 17.36 -25.13 66.43
C SER A 2 17.17 -24.13 65.30
N VAL A 3 18.02 -24.21 64.23
CA VAL A 3 17.86 -23.43 63.02
C VAL A 3 17.10 -24.27 62.03
N LYS A 4 15.91 -23.83 61.69
CA LYS A 4 14.90 -24.42 60.83
C LYS A 4 15.41 -24.34 59.39
N LYS A 5 15.58 -25.49 58.76
CA LYS A 5 15.85 -25.64 57.30
C LYS A 5 14.58 -25.26 56.58
N MET A 6 14.63 -24.16 55.79
CA MET A 6 13.54 -23.74 54.92
C MET A 6 13.63 -24.52 53.62
N ASP A 7 12.56 -25.17 53.29
CA ASP A 7 12.37 -26.04 52.13
C ASP A 7 12.50 -25.24 50.83
N GLU A 8 13.46 -25.61 50.00
CA GLU A 8 13.55 -25.13 48.60
C GLU A 8 12.47 -25.84 47.76
N VAL A 9 11.65 -25.05 47.22
CA VAL A 9 10.40 -25.18 46.50
C VAL A 9 10.54 -25.91 45.15
N PRO A 10 9.49 -26.56 44.67
CA PRO A 10 9.46 -27.34 43.42
C PRO A 10 9.33 -26.48 42.13
N GLU A 11 9.91 -25.29 42.12
CA GLU A 11 9.79 -24.33 41.00
C GLU A 11 10.52 -24.81 39.72
N LYS A 12 11.69 -25.43 39.87
CA LYS A 12 12.49 -25.94 38.73
C LYS A 12 11.82 -27.06 37.93
N LYS A 13 10.89 -27.81 38.54
CA LYS A 13 10.17 -28.90 37.85
C LYS A 13 9.03 -28.39 36.98
N THR A 14 8.48 -27.23 37.30
CA THR A 14 7.39 -26.61 36.56
C THR A 14 7.94 -25.83 35.33
N GLU A 15 9.04 -25.12 35.47
CA GLU A 15 9.72 -24.44 34.35
C GLU A 15 10.20 -25.43 33.30
N SER A 16 10.83 -26.53 33.71
CA SER A 16 11.29 -27.55 32.76
C SER A 16 10.15 -28.18 31.94
N LYS A 17 8.97 -28.35 32.55
CA LYS A 17 7.78 -28.86 31.85
C LYS A 17 7.15 -27.84 30.91
N ILE A 18 7.24 -26.54 31.23
CA ILE A 18 6.77 -25.46 30.36
C ILE A 18 7.70 -25.30 29.15
N LEU A 19 9.02 -25.30 29.37
CA LEU A 19 10.01 -25.22 28.30
C LEU A 19 9.94 -26.46 27.37
N ALA A 20 9.74 -27.67 27.90
CA ALA A 20 9.55 -28.87 27.10
C ALA A 20 8.24 -28.85 26.27
N LYS A 21 7.17 -28.23 26.79
CA LYS A 21 5.91 -28.02 26.05
C LYS A 21 6.05 -26.95 24.96
N MET A 22 6.78 -25.89 25.22
CA MET A 22 7.05 -24.85 24.22
C MET A 22 7.94 -25.37 23.09
N GLY A 23 9.01 -26.08 23.40
CA GLY A 23 9.88 -26.71 22.40
C GLY A 23 9.15 -27.72 21.50
N LYS A 24 8.23 -28.52 22.05
CA LYS A 24 7.39 -29.43 21.25
C LYS A 24 6.39 -28.68 20.34
N LYS A 25 5.92 -27.52 20.77
CA LYS A 25 5.00 -26.68 19.99
C LYS A 25 5.70 -25.96 18.83
N GLU A 26 6.95 -25.52 19.04
CA GLU A 26 7.78 -24.91 18.00
C GLU A 26 8.30 -25.95 16.99
N GLN A 27 8.72 -27.13 17.44
CA GLN A 27 9.09 -28.22 16.52
C GLN A 27 7.90 -28.67 15.66
N GLY A 28 6.69 -28.73 16.22
CA GLY A 28 5.47 -29.02 15.47
C GLY A 28 5.08 -27.92 14.46
N ARG A 29 5.49 -26.67 14.71
CA ARG A 29 5.27 -25.53 13.80
C ARG A 29 6.31 -25.53 12.67
N CYS A 30 7.58 -25.73 12.96
CA CYS A 30 8.65 -25.85 11.97
C CYS A 30 8.44 -27.05 11.03
N GLN A 31 7.94 -28.18 11.55
CA GLN A 31 7.62 -29.35 10.72
C GLN A 31 6.38 -29.13 9.83
N LYS A 32 5.45 -28.23 10.21
CA LYS A 32 4.32 -27.84 9.35
C LYS A 32 4.72 -26.86 8.24
N GLU A 33 5.68 -25.97 8.47
CA GLU A 33 6.15 -25.01 7.46
C GLU A 33 7.10 -25.64 6.42
N SER A 34 7.89 -26.64 6.78
CA SER A 34 8.76 -27.35 5.83
C SER A 34 8.01 -28.28 4.86
N VAL A 35 6.73 -28.54 5.10
CA VAL A 35 5.84 -29.39 4.25
C VAL A 35 5.21 -28.59 3.09
N VAL A 36 5.30 -27.25 3.09
CA VAL A 36 4.65 -26.40 2.08
C VAL A 36 5.50 -26.19 0.81
N LEU A 37 6.78 -26.56 0.83
CA LEU A 37 7.71 -26.27 -0.28
C LEU A 37 8.41 -27.51 -0.83
N LYS A 38 7.68 -28.37 -1.51
CA LYS A 38 8.19 -29.16 -2.67
C LYS A 38 7.05 -29.98 -3.30
N ASN A 39 6.79 -29.66 -4.57
CA ASN A 39 6.06 -30.52 -5.54
C ASN A 39 5.11 -31.57 -4.97
N GLY A 40 3.82 -31.27 -5.00
CA GLY A 40 2.64 -32.12 -5.13
C GLY A 40 2.62 -33.60 -4.75
N GLN A 41 3.67 -34.20 -4.26
CA GLN A 41 3.72 -35.60 -3.86
C GLN A 41 4.73 -35.79 -2.70
N ARG A 42 4.23 -35.97 -1.51
CA ARG A 42 4.98 -36.55 -0.41
C ARG A 42 4.17 -37.73 0.14
N THR A 43 4.70 -38.91 -0.01
CA THR A 43 4.22 -40.11 0.65
C THR A 43 4.77 -40.12 2.07
N ASP A 44 3.91 -39.96 3.05
CA ASP A 44 4.23 -40.30 4.43
C ASP A 44 3.41 -41.52 4.81
N ASN A 45 4.10 -42.60 5.16
CA ASN A 45 3.54 -43.87 5.65
C ASN A 45 2.38 -44.48 4.83
N GLY A 46 2.48 -44.50 3.51
CA GLY A 46 1.54 -45.21 2.63
C GLY A 46 0.12 -44.66 2.57
N LYS A 47 -0.15 -43.51 3.17
CA LYS A 47 -1.42 -42.79 3.03
C LYS A 47 -1.30 -41.65 2.03
N HIS A 48 -2.05 -41.74 0.94
CA HIS A 48 -2.19 -40.63 -0.01
C HIS A 48 -2.84 -39.44 0.67
N VAL A 49 -2.03 -38.46 1.06
CA VAL A 49 -2.55 -37.17 1.51
C VAL A 49 -2.89 -36.36 0.26
N THR A 50 -4.12 -36.44 -0.17
CA THR A 50 -4.67 -35.53 -1.19
C THR A 50 -4.73 -34.13 -0.59
N VAL A 51 -3.74 -33.29 -0.94
CA VAL A 51 -3.83 -31.86 -0.69
C VAL A 51 -5.01 -31.34 -1.50
N ARG A 52 -6.14 -31.15 -0.85
CA ARG A 52 -7.30 -30.50 -1.45
C ARG A 52 -6.92 -29.04 -1.70
N VAL A 53 -6.37 -28.76 -2.91
CA VAL A 53 -6.22 -27.39 -3.38
C VAL A 53 -7.60 -26.77 -3.34
N GLN A 54 -7.84 -25.91 -2.38
CA GLN A 54 -9.07 -25.12 -2.32
C GLN A 54 -9.11 -24.28 -3.59
N ARG A 55 -9.87 -24.76 -4.58
CA ARG A 55 -10.21 -24.00 -5.77
C ARG A 55 -11.02 -22.79 -5.28
N PHE A 56 -10.32 -21.69 -4.98
CA PHE A 56 -10.96 -20.42 -4.63
C PHE A 56 -12.06 -20.15 -5.62
N ARG A 57 -13.26 -19.94 -5.11
CA ARG A 57 -14.50 -19.77 -5.85
C ARG A 57 -14.37 -18.58 -6.80
N LYS A 58 -13.88 -18.82 -8.02
CA LYS A 58 -13.56 -17.84 -9.07
C LYS A 58 -14.72 -16.88 -9.42
N SER A 59 -15.95 -17.24 -9.09
CA SER A 59 -17.15 -16.45 -9.42
C SER A 59 -17.20 -15.12 -8.68
N HIS A 60 -17.00 -15.11 -7.36
CA HIS A 60 -17.11 -13.87 -6.56
C HIS A 60 -15.94 -12.89 -6.77
N VAL A 61 -14.77 -13.39 -7.16
CA VAL A 61 -13.61 -12.53 -7.47
C VAL A 61 -13.86 -11.76 -8.76
N LYS A 62 -14.40 -12.41 -9.79
CA LYS A 62 -14.73 -11.75 -11.05
C LYS A 62 -15.81 -10.68 -10.87
N GLN A 63 -16.87 -10.95 -10.11
CA GLN A 63 -17.93 -9.99 -9.84
C GLN A 63 -17.41 -8.76 -9.09
N LYS A 64 -16.58 -8.95 -8.05
CA LYS A 64 -15.95 -7.85 -7.34
C LYS A 64 -15.01 -7.05 -8.24
N LEU A 65 -14.21 -7.71 -9.07
CA LEU A 65 -13.33 -7.05 -10.03
C LEU A 65 -14.12 -6.17 -11.01
N ILE A 66 -15.20 -6.70 -11.58
CA ILE A 66 -16.07 -5.94 -12.49
C ILE A 66 -16.68 -4.74 -11.76
N LEU A 67 -17.21 -4.93 -10.55
CA LEU A 67 -17.81 -3.85 -9.76
C LEU A 67 -16.81 -2.72 -9.50
N PHE A 68 -15.60 -3.06 -9.03
CA PHE A 68 -14.56 -2.04 -8.77
C PHE A 68 -14.04 -1.39 -10.05
N SER A 69 -13.94 -2.14 -11.16
CA SER A 69 -13.55 -1.59 -12.45
C SER A 69 -14.60 -0.61 -13.00
N VAL A 70 -15.89 -0.94 -12.87
CA VAL A 70 -16.97 -0.04 -13.26
C VAL A 70 -16.98 1.21 -12.39
N LEU A 71 -16.80 1.07 -11.08
CA LEU A 71 -16.73 2.22 -10.17
C LEU A 71 -15.55 3.13 -10.52
N ALA A 72 -14.38 2.55 -10.77
CA ALA A 72 -13.19 3.30 -11.17
C ALA A 72 -13.40 4.01 -12.52
N ALA A 73 -13.99 3.32 -13.50
CA ALA A 73 -14.32 3.91 -14.80
C ALA A 73 -15.32 5.07 -14.65
N CYS A 74 -16.34 4.94 -13.80
CA CYS A 74 -17.29 5.99 -13.51
C CYS A 74 -16.60 7.25 -12.92
N LEU A 75 -15.68 7.07 -11.98
CA LEU A 75 -14.90 8.18 -11.40
C LEU A 75 -14.04 8.88 -12.45
N VAL A 76 -13.40 8.13 -13.35
CA VAL A 76 -12.58 8.70 -14.43
C VAL A 76 -13.47 9.47 -15.42
N ILE A 77 -14.64 8.94 -15.79
CA ILE A 77 -15.58 9.61 -16.67
C ILE A 77 -16.07 10.92 -16.03
N LEU A 78 -16.44 10.90 -14.75
CA LEU A 78 -16.79 12.10 -13.99
C LEU A 78 -15.68 13.16 -14.03
N ALA A 79 -14.42 12.75 -13.87
CA ALA A 79 -13.29 13.68 -13.90
C ALA A 79 -13.04 14.28 -15.29
N VAL A 80 -13.19 13.47 -16.36
CA VAL A 80 -12.99 13.93 -17.74
C VAL A 80 -14.10 14.86 -18.19
N PHE A 81 -15.36 14.53 -17.85
CA PHE A 81 -16.53 15.29 -18.23
C PHE A 81 -16.98 16.34 -17.19
N SER A 82 -16.13 16.64 -16.21
CA SER A 82 -16.49 17.55 -15.12
C SER A 82 -16.94 18.94 -15.60
N ASP A 83 -16.33 19.49 -16.65
CA ASP A 83 -16.68 20.81 -17.19
C ASP A 83 -18.09 20.85 -17.79
N HIS A 84 -18.57 19.72 -18.32
CA HIS A 84 -19.92 19.61 -18.87
C HIS A 84 -20.97 19.22 -17.81
N LEU A 85 -20.53 18.60 -16.69
CA LEU A 85 -21.40 18.18 -15.61
C LEU A 85 -21.62 19.26 -14.55
N CYS A 86 -20.78 20.31 -14.52
CA CYS A 86 -20.95 21.43 -13.58
C CYS A 86 -22.16 22.29 -13.99
N PRO A 87 -23.24 22.37 -13.18
CA PRO A 87 -24.38 23.22 -13.48
C PRO A 87 -24.04 24.69 -13.42
N TYR A 88 -23.10 25.07 -12.56
CA TYR A 88 -22.65 26.45 -12.31
C TYR A 88 -21.14 26.53 -12.35
N ASP A 89 -20.59 27.76 -12.54
CA ASP A 89 -19.18 28.00 -12.38
C ASP A 89 -18.74 27.74 -10.92
N PRO A 90 -17.83 26.80 -10.66
CA PRO A 90 -17.39 26.46 -9.31
C PRO A 90 -16.70 27.60 -8.56
N TYR A 91 -16.28 28.65 -9.26
CA TYR A 91 -15.54 29.80 -8.71
C TYR A 91 -16.39 31.07 -8.61
N ALA A 92 -17.54 31.12 -9.28
CA ALA A 92 -18.46 32.26 -9.20
C ALA A 92 -18.97 32.45 -7.76
N GLN A 93 -18.86 33.68 -7.25
CA GLN A 93 -19.28 34.04 -5.91
C GLN A 93 -20.56 34.89 -5.98
N ASP A 94 -21.57 34.49 -5.23
CA ASP A 94 -22.81 35.26 -5.07
C ASP A 94 -23.18 35.30 -3.58
N LEU A 95 -22.80 36.37 -2.91
CA LEU A 95 -23.03 36.55 -1.50
C LEU A 95 -24.54 36.63 -1.14
N SER A 96 -25.42 36.91 -2.12
CA SER A 96 -26.87 36.94 -1.90
C SER A 96 -27.43 35.52 -1.70
N SER A 97 -26.76 34.51 -2.25
CA SER A 97 -27.11 33.10 -2.12
C SER A 97 -26.21 32.31 -1.13
N ALA A 98 -25.53 33.03 -0.22
CA ALA A 98 -24.64 32.38 0.75
C ALA A 98 -25.42 31.49 1.74
N LEU A 99 -24.83 30.34 2.09
CA LEU A 99 -25.34 29.38 3.08
C LEU A 99 -26.76 28.88 2.82
N GLN A 100 -27.17 28.78 1.57
CA GLN A 100 -28.48 28.21 1.24
C GLN A 100 -28.50 26.71 1.48
N ALA A 101 -29.61 26.23 2.04
CA ALA A 101 -29.88 24.81 2.20
C ALA A 101 -30.01 24.11 0.83
N PRO A 102 -29.84 22.77 0.78
CA PRO A 102 -30.06 22.01 -0.44
C PRO A 102 -31.44 22.30 -1.07
N SER A 103 -31.45 22.64 -2.36
CA SER A 103 -32.63 23.01 -3.13
C SER A 103 -32.57 22.39 -4.55
N LEU A 104 -33.64 22.53 -5.32
CA LEU A 104 -33.63 22.09 -6.73
C LEU A 104 -32.63 22.88 -7.60
N GLN A 105 -32.33 24.11 -7.25
CA GLN A 105 -31.32 24.94 -7.95
C GLN A 105 -29.93 24.59 -7.49
N HIS A 106 -29.72 24.36 -6.18
CA HIS A 106 -28.45 23.99 -5.57
C HIS A 106 -28.60 22.64 -4.82
N PRO A 107 -28.44 21.49 -5.49
CA PRO A 107 -28.74 20.18 -4.87
C PRO A 107 -27.95 19.86 -3.62
N MET A 108 -26.73 20.41 -3.47
CA MET A 108 -25.88 20.30 -2.28
C MET A 108 -25.80 21.62 -1.48
N GLY A 109 -26.63 22.61 -1.81
CA GLY A 109 -26.59 23.94 -1.20
C GLY A 109 -25.40 24.77 -1.65
N THR A 110 -25.19 25.92 -0.98
CA THR A 110 -24.10 26.86 -1.27
C THR A 110 -23.17 27.03 -0.07
N ASP A 111 -21.94 27.43 -0.33
CA ASP A 111 -20.95 27.72 0.71
C ASP A 111 -21.11 29.14 1.31
N THR A 112 -20.17 29.53 2.18
CA THR A 112 -20.13 30.87 2.81
C THR A 112 -19.95 32.01 1.82
N TYR A 113 -19.52 31.73 0.59
CA TYR A 113 -19.33 32.70 -0.49
C TYR A 113 -20.44 32.61 -1.55
N GLY A 114 -21.48 31.80 -1.30
CA GLY A 114 -22.57 31.58 -2.23
C GLY A 114 -22.22 30.73 -3.47
N ARG A 115 -21.10 29.99 -3.43
CA ARG A 115 -20.69 29.09 -4.52
C ARG A 115 -21.42 27.79 -4.45
N ASP A 116 -21.80 27.22 -5.60
CA ASP A 116 -22.50 25.93 -5.66
C ASP A 116 -21.60 24.78 -5.22
N MET A 117 -22.00 24.08 -4.15
CA MET A 117 -21.21 22.99 -3.57
C MET A 117 -21.11 21.79 -4.51
N LEU A 118 -22.13 21.46 -5.29
CA LEU A 118 -22.10 20.33 -6.23
C LEU A 118 -21.05 20.58 -7.33
N SER A 119 -21.07 21.77 -7.94
CA SER A 119 -20.11 22.16 -8.98
C SER A 119 -18.68 22.15 -8.45
N ARG A 120 -18.45 22.57 -7.21
CA ARG A 120 -17.16 22.54 -6.56
C ARG A 120 -16.64 21.13 -6.30
N VAL A 121 -17.51 20.21 -5.88
CA VAL A 121 -17.15 18.79 -5.67
C VAL A 121 -16.77 18.13 -6.99
N ILE A 122 -17.53 18.38 -8.05
CA ILE A 122 -17.25 17.83 -9.40
C ILE A 122 -15.91 18.38 -9.94
N SER A 123 -15.70 19.69 -9.87
CA SER A 123 -14.44 20.32 -10.30
C SER A 123 -13.25 19.85 -9.45
N GLY A 124 -13.42 19.75 -8.12
CA GLY A 124 -12.40 19.22 -7.21
C GLY A 124 -12.03 17.76 -7.50
N ALA A 125 -13.01 16.93 -7.88
CA ALA A 125 -12.78 15.55 -8.28
C ALA A 125 -11.83 15.46 -9.49
N ARG A 126 -12.02 16.32 -10.50
CA ARG A 126 -11.09 16.42 -11.65
C ARG A 126 -9.66 16.70 -11.20
N ALA A 127 -9.47 17.77 -10.43
CA ALA A 127 -8.14 18.16 -9.94
C ALA A 127 -7.46 17.02 -9.15
N SER A 128 -8.21 16.35 -8.26
CA SER A 128 -7.70 15.27 -7.43
C SER A 128 -7.34 14.02 -8.26
N ILE A 129 -8.19 13.62 -9.19
CA ILE A 129 -7.97 12.41 -10.00
C ILE A 129 -6.77 12.61 -10.93
N PHE A 130 -6.69 13.72 -11.66
CA PHE A 130 -5.56 14.01 -12.57
C PHE A 130 -4.24 14.12 -11.79
N SER A 131 -4.24 14.83 -10.66
CA SER A 131 -3.05 14.96 -9.81
C SER A 131 -2.56 13.60 -9.31
N THR A 132 -3.47 12.71 -8.90
CA THR A 132 -3.15 11.37 -8.45
C THR A 132 -2.57 10.52 -9.59
N PHE A 133 -3.16 10.59 -10.80
CA PHE A 133 -2.62 9.87 -11.96
C PHE A 133 -1.20 10.30 -12.30
N ILE A 134 -0.94 11.61 -12.34
CA ILE A 134 0.39 12.16 -12.60
C ILE A 134 1.36 11.69 -11.52
N LEU A 135 0.99 11.81 -10.26
CA LEU A 135 1.81 11.38 -9.13
C LEU A 135 2.18 9.90 -9.23
N VAL A 136 1.19 9.03 -9.41
CA VAL A 136 1.42 7.57 -9.50
C VAL A 136 2.27 7.22 -10.71
N ALA A 137 2.04 7.86 -11.86
CA ALA A 137 2.86 7.64 -13.06
C ALA A 137 4.33 8.01 -12.82
N VAL A 138 4.58 9.19 -12.25
CA VAL A 138 5.95 9.66 -11.95
C VAL A 138 6.64 8.71 -10.97
N ILE A 139 5.98 8.36 -9.86
CA ILE A 139 6.58 7.48 -8.86
C ILE A 139 6.83 6.07 -9.42
N SER A 140 5.87 5.52 -10.18
CA SER A 140 5.99 4.19 -10.77
C SER A 140 7.13 4.13 -11.79
N ILE A 141 7.19 5.08 -12.71
CA ILE A 141 8.23 5.10 -13.75
C ILE A 141 9.60 5.28 -13.12
N PHE A 142 9.78 6.34 -12.31
CA PHE A 142 11.06 6.63 -11.69
C PHE A 142 11.50 5.52 -10.72
N GLY A 143 10.62 5.10 -9.82
CA GLY A 143 10.93 4.04 -8.86
C GLY A 143 11.25 2.70 -9.53
N THR A 144 10.52 2.36 -10.62
CA THR A 144 10.79 1.12 -11.37
C THR A 144 12.13 1.18 -12.08
N ILE A 145 12.47 2.29 -12.76
CA ILE A 145 13.77 2.46 -13.44
C ILE A 145 14.91 2.31 -12.43
N VAL A 146 14.86 3.03 -11.31
CA VAL A 146 15.88 2.94 -10.26
C VAL A 146 15.97 1.53 -9.71
N GLY A 147 14.83 0.89 -9.43
CA GLY A 147 14.79 -0.49 -8.90
C GLY A 147 15.36 -1.52 -9.88
N LEU A 148 15.05 -1.41 -11.17
CA LEU A 148 15.59 -2.27 -12.23
C LEU A 148 17.12 -2.10 -12.34
N CYS A 149 17.61 -0.86 -12.39
CA CYS A 149 19.03 -0.57 -12.47
C CYS A 149 19.79 -1.15 -11.24
N CYS A 150 19.27 -0.92 -10.04
CA CYS A 150 19.85 -1.46 -8.81
C CYS A 150 19.85 -3.00 -8.79
N GLY A 151 18.75 -3.63 -9.18
CA GLY A 151 18.64 -5.09 -9.20
C GLY A 151 19.50 -5.74 -10.28
N TYR A 152 19.62 -5.12 -11.46
CA TYR A 152 20.38 -5.66 -12.59
C TYR A 152 21.90 -5.51 -12.40
N TYR A 153 22.37 -4.27 -12.19
CA TYR A 153 23.81 -3.99 -12.04
C TYR A 153 24.35 -4.37 -10.67
N GLY A 154 23.58 -4.18 -9.60
CA GLY A 154 24.03 -4.47 -8.22
C GLY A 154 25.21 -3.59 -7.79
N GLY A 155 26.05 -4.13 -6.89
CA GLY A 155 27.30 -3.49 -6.47
C GLY A 155 27.13 -2.15 -5.76
N ILE A 156 28.00 -1.19 -6.11
CA ILE A 156 28.04 0.14 -5.48
C ILE A 156 26.78 0.95 -5.77
N LEU A 157 26.29 0.88 -7.01
CA LEU A 157 25.05 1.60 -7.42
C LEU A 157 23.87 1.19 -6.54
N ASP A 158 23.67 -0.11 -6.38
CA ASP A 158 22.63 -0.67 -5.52
C ASP A 158 22.78 -0.23 -4.07
N SER A 159 24.01 -0.33 -3.52
CA SER A 159 24.28 0.07 -2.14
C SER A 159 23.99 1.54 -1.88
N VAL A 160 24.40 2.44 -2.78
CA VAL A 160 24.19 3.89 -2.64
C VAL A 160 22.71 4.23 -2.74
N MET A 161 22.01 3.73 -3.77
CA MET A 161 20.60 4.03 -3.99
C MET A 161 19.72 3.49 -2.87
N MET A 162 20.04 2.31 -2.33
CA MET A 162 19.32 1.76 -1.17
C MET A 162 19.56 2.57 0.10
N ARG A 163 20.77 3.11 0.32
CA ARG A 163 21.05 4.02 1.45
C ARG A 163 20.27 5.32 1.35
N ILE A 164 20.19 5.92 0.15
CA ILE A 164 19.33 7.09 -0.08
C ILE A 164 17.86 6.76 0.22
N SER A 165 17.40 5.60 -0.26
CA SER A 165 16.05 5.10 0.04
C SER A 165 15.80 4.91 1.53
N ASP A 166 16.80 4.41 2.28
CA ASP A 166 16.72 4.22 3.74
C ASP A 166 16.56 5.56 4.46
N VAL A 167 17.33 6.57 4.06
CA VAL A 167 17.21 7.93 4.61
C VAL A 167 15.83 8.53 4.34
N CYS A 168 15.33 8.44 3.11
CA CYS A 168 13.99 8.94 2.77
C CYS A 168 12.89 8.25 3.59
N LEU A 169 13.03 6.96 3.90
CA LEU A 169 12.04 6.19 4.65
C LEU A 169 12.22 6.26 6.18
N ALA A 170 13.33 6.81 6.67
CA ALA A 170 13.58 7.01 8.10
C ALA A 170 12.66 8.08 8.71
N PHE A 171 12.19 9.03 7.90
CA PHE A 171 11.29 10.08 8.33
C PHE A 171 9.82 9.67 8.14
N PRO A 172 8.90 10.14 8.99
CA PRO A 172 7.47 10.01 8.73
C PRO A 172 7.11 10.66 7.39
N GLY A 173 6.68 9.85 6.40
CA GLY A 173 6.57 10.28 5.00
C GLY A 173 5.71 11.54 4.79
N LEU A 174 4.57 11.68 5.52
CA LEU A 174 3.73 12.87 5.45
C LEU A 174 4.45 14.12 5.96
N VAL A 175 5.18 14.02 7.08
CA VAL A 175 5.90 15.16 7.66
C VAL A 175 7.00 15.61 6.71
N PHE A 176 7.73 14.65 6.13
CA PHE A 176 8.79 14.94 5.18
C PHE A 176 8.24 15.58 3.89
N ALA A 177 7.13 15.05 3.35
CA ALA A 177 6.46 15.64 2.19
C ALA A 177 5.95 17.07 2.47
N MET A 178 5.37 17.32 3.65
CA MET A 178 4.93 18.67 4.03
C MET A 178 6.09 19.64 4.15
N ALA A 179 7.22 19.22 4.70
CA ALA A 179 8.42 20.06 4.79
C ALA A 179 8.94 20.44 3.41
N ILE A 180 9.03 19.49 2.47
CA ILE A 180 9.43 19.76 1.08
C ILE A 180 8.42 20.69 0.39
N ALA A 181 7.11 20.42 0.54
CA ALA A 181 6.08 21.26 -0.07
C ALA A 181 6.10 22.70 0.46
N ALA A 182 6.41 22.88 1.75
CA ALA A 182 6.55 24.21 2.36
C ALA A 182 7.74 25.01 1.76
N ILE A 183 8.85 24.33 1.48
CA ILE A 183 10.04 24.94 0.84
C ILE A 183 9.75 25.31 -0.63
N LEU A 184 9.03 24.45 -1.36
CA LEU A 184 8.70 24.66 -2.76
C LEU A 184 7.60 25.71 -2.96
N GLY A 185 6.89 26.11 -1.90
CA GLY A 185 5.73 26.98 -1.96
C GLY A 185 4.42 26.21 -2.18
N GLY A 186 3.30 26.90 -2.06
CA GLY A 186 1.97 26.30 -2.19
C GLY A 186 1.65 25.84 -3.62
N GLY A 187 0.62 25.00 -3.74
CA GLY A 187 0.10 24.55 -5.03
C GLY A 187 0.16 23.04 -5.23
N ILE A 188 -0.74 22.55 -6.10
CA ILE A 188 -0.90 21.10 -6.38
C ILE A 188 0.37 20.53 -7.02
N GLN A 189 1.03 21.27 -7.90
CA GLN A 189 2.25 20.83 -8.59
C GLN A 189 3.39 20.58 -7.61
N ASN A 190 3.62 21.51 -6.67
CA ASN A 190 4.64 21.39 -5.64
C ASN A 190 4.33 20.23 -4.66
N ALA A 191 3.06 20.00 -4.35
CA ALA A 191 2.63 18.86 -3.57
C ALA A 191 2.92 17.53 -4.28
N ILE A 192 2.69 17.43 -5.60
CA ILE A 192 3.01 16.25 -6.40
C ILE A 192 4.52 15.97 -6.36
N ILE A 193 5.35 16.99 -6.55
CA ILE A 193 6.82 16.86 -6.50
C ILE A 193 7.26 16.39 -5.11
N ALA A 194 6.77 17.01 -4.05
CA ALA A 194 7.10 16.65 -2.68
C ALA A 194 6.73 15.19 -2.36
N LEU A 195 5.53 14.76 -2.75
CA LEU A 195 5.08 13.39 -2.56
C LEU A 195 5.86 12.39 -3.42
N ALA A 196 6.24 12.76 -4.64
CA ALA A 196 7.04 11.92 -5.52
C ALA A 196 8.43 11.66 -4.93
N VAL A 197 9.11 12.71 -4.45
CA VAL A 197 10.43 12.62 -3.80
C VAL A 197 10.42 11.71 -2.57
N VAL A 198 9.33 11.66 -1.84
CA VAL A 198 9.23 10.82 -0.62
C VAL A 198 8.78 9.40 -0.94
N SER A 199 8.03 9.18 -2.02
CA SER A 199 7.34 7.91 -2.26
C SER A 199 8.08 6.95 -3.20
N TRP A 200 8.97 7.42 -4.09
CA TRP A 200 9.70 6.58 -5.06
C TRP A 200 10.49 5.42 -4.42
N PRO A 201 11.04 5.52 -3.17
CA PRO A 201 11.81 4.43 -2.59
C PRO A 201 11.01 3.15 -2.40
N LYS A 202 9.71 3.25 -2.11
CA LYS A 202 8.82 2.09 -1.96
C LYS A 202 8.71 1.29 -3.25
N TYR A 203 8.50 1.98 -4.37
CA TYR A 203 8.41 1.36 -5.70
C TYR A 203 9.76 0.79 -6.16
N SER A 204 10.84 1.52 -5.92
CA SER A 204 12.20 1.07 -6.22
C SER A 204 12.56 -0.23 -5.52
N ARG A 205 12.21 -0.40 -4.24
CA ARG A 205 12.45 -1.65 -3.50
C ARG A 205 11.64 -2.82 -4.05
N ILE A 206 10.39 -2.59 -4.45
CA ILE A 206 9.55 -3.63 -5.05
C ILE A 206 10.15 -4.06 -6.39
N ALA A 207 10.46 -3.11 -7.27
CA ALA A 207 11.05 -3.39 -8.57
C ALA A 207 12.41 -4.11 -8.43
N ARG A 208 13.29 -3.65 -7.52
CA ARG A 208 14.56 -4.31 -7.22
C ARG A 208 14.38 -5.76 -6.77
N SER A 209 13.46 -6.01 -5.84
CA SER A 209 13.22 -7.38 -5.35
C SER A 209 12.74 -8.32 -6.44
N GLN A 210 11.89 -7.85 -7.35
CA GLN A 210 11.43 -8.61 -8.51
C GLN A 210 12.58 -8.87 -9.51
N THR A 211 13.40 -7.85 -9.78
CA THR A 211 14.56 -7.99 -10.67
C THR A 211 15.56 -9.01 -10.15
N LEU A 212 15.87 -9.00 -8.84
CA LEU A 212 16.76 -9.98 -8.23
C LEU A 212 16.17 -11.39 -8.25
N ALA A 213 14.86 -11.54 -8.07
CA ALA A 213 14.20 -12.83 -8.18
C ALA A 213 14.30 -13.39 -9.60
N LEU A 214 14.02 -12.57 -10.62
CA LEU A 214 14.09 -12.98 -12.03
C LEU A 214 15.52 -13.24 -12.48
N LYS A 215 16.50 -12.45 -12.05
CA LYS A 215 17.92 -12.62 -12.43
C LYS A 215 18.49 -13.99 -12.05
N ASN A 216 17.96 -14.62 -11.01
CA ASN A 216 18.42 -15.92 -10.53
C ASN A 216 17.69 -17.10 -11.16
N GLU A 217 16.74 -16.85 -12.08
CA GLU A 217 16.00 -17.93 -12.73
C GLU A 217 16.79 -18.55 -13.90
N PRO A 218 16.82 -19.89 -14.00
CA PRO A 218 17.66 -20.60 -14.99
C PRO A 218 17.36 -20.25 -16.45
N TYR A 219 16.13 -19.85 -16.77
CA TYR A 219 15.73 -19.52 -18.15
C TYR A 219 16.28 -18.17 -18.67
N ILE A 220 16.88 -17.37 -17.79
CA ILE A 220 17.52 -16.10 -18.22
C ILE A 220 18.95 -16.35 -18.70
N TYR A 221 19.55 -17.47 -18.31
CA TYR A 221 20.92 -17.86 -18.70
C TYR A 221 20.95 -18.85 -19.90
N ALA A 222 19.77 -19.27 -20.37
CA ALA A 222 19.65 -20.15 -21.54
C ALA A 222 19.49 -19.34 -22.82
#